data_05d73b056ee33e46886b5908a3c9c4ea
#
_entry.id   05d73b056ee33e46886b5908a3c9c4ea
#
_cell.length_a   1.000
_cell.length_b   1.000
_cell.length_c   1.000
_cell.angle_alpha   90.00
_cell.angle_beta   90.00
_cell.angle_gamma   90.00
#
_symmetry.space_group_name_H-M   'P 1'
#
loop_
_entity.id
_entity.type
_entity.pdbx_description
1 polymer ?
#
loop_
_entity_poly.entity_id
_entity_poly.type
_entity_poly.pdbx_seq_one_letter_code
_entity_poly.pdbx_strand_id
1 'polypeptide(L)'
;MASLSACAGELQSRKALILLANEPRAYRESIAQVLGQLRPNVEVITAEPEELEERVLRLAPEMVVFSEAPGLVRERVPVWVELYPEYGRRSVVGVGEERSTIEEIQLSHLLCVVDHAERLAQ
;
A
#
# COMPACT_ATOMS: atom_id res chain seq x y z
N MET A 1 18.74 -19.46 24.61
CA MET A 1 18.08 -18.26 25.11
C MET A 1 16.78 -18.03 24.40
N ALA A 2 15.75 -18.52 25.00
CA ALA A 2 14.42 -18.35 24.40
C ALA A 2 14.06 -16.87 24.27
N SER A 3 14.47 -16.05 25.23
CA SER A 3 14.17 -14.64 25.21
C SER A 3 14.77 -13.96 23.97
N LEU A 4 15.93 -14.41 23.54
CA LEU A 4 16.54 -13.84 22.36
C LEU A 4 15.76 -14.19 21.11
N SER A 5 15.24 -15.41 21.06
CA SER A 5 14.42 -15.82 19.95
C SER A 5 13.16 -14.97 19.87
N ALA A 6 12.53 -14.73 21.01
CA ALA A 6 11.33 -13.92 21.05
C ALA A 6 11.63 -12.51 20.58
N CYS A 7 12.73 -11.94 21.07
CA CYS A 7 13.11 -10.61 20.64
C CYS A 7 13.40 -10.55 19.16
N ALA A 8 14.08 -11.56 18.65
CA ALA A 8 14.36 -11.60 17.22
C ALA A 8 13.08 -11.66 16.42
N GLY A 9 12.09 -12.43 16.88
CA GLY A 9 10.80 -12.49 16.23
C GLY A 9 10.11 -11.15 16.21
N GLU A 10 10.12 -10.45 17.33
CA GLU A 10 9.53 -9.14 17.41
C GLU A 10 10.20 -8.14 16.47
N LEU A 11 11.52 -8.18 16.43
CA LEU A 11 12.26 -7.29 15.57
C LEU A 11 12.01 -7.55 14.10
N GLN A 12 11.76 -8.80 13.76
CA GLN A 12 11.49 -9.17 12.38
C GLN A 12 10.08 -8.86 11.95
N SER A 13 9.18 -8.74 12.93
CA SER A 13 7.75 -8.53 12.65
C SER A 13 7.42 -7.05 12.59
N ARG A 14 8.18 -6.31 11.80
CA ARG A 14 7.82 -4.92 11.60
C ARG A 14 6.53 -4.84 10.80
N LYS A 15 5.79 -3.78 11.02
CA LYS A 15 4.54 -3.58 10.31
C LYS A 15 4.81 -3.22 8.85
N ALA A 16 3.99 -3.77 7.97
CA ALA A 16 4.00 -3.33 6.59
C ALA A 16 3.49 -1.89 6.54
N LEU A 17 4.13 -1.08 5.73
CA LEU A 17 3.75 0.32 5.57
C LEU A 17 2.97 0.48 4.28
N ILE A 18 1.77 1.00 4.41
CA ILE A 18 0.87 1.26 3.28
C ILE A 18 0.74 2.77 3.14
N LEU A 19 1.10 3.28 1.99
CA LEU A 19 1.05 4.71 1.72
C LEU A 19 -0.08 5.00 0.75
N LEU A 20 -1.00 5.88 1.15
CA LEU A 20 -2.16 6.23 0.34
C LEU A 20 -2.01 7.66 -0.17
N ALA A 21 -2.06 7.81 -1.48
CA ALA A 21 -1.97 9.12 -2.13
C ALA A 21 -2.95 9.25 -3.28
N ASN A 22 -4.02 8.45 -3.26
CA ASN A 22 -5.04 8.50 -4.29
C ASN A 22 -5.99 9.68 -4.09
N GLU A 23 -6.62 10.08 -5.18
CA GLU A 23 -7.57 11.19 -5.19
C GLU A 23 -9.00 10.67 -5.30
N PRO A 24 -9.98 11.38 -4.80
CA PRO A 24 -9.87 12.61 -4.00
C PRO A 24 -9.46 12.32 -2.56
N ARG A 25 -9.08 13.37 -1.85
CA ARG A 25 -8.60 13.26 -0.48
C ARG A 25 -9.59 12.56 0.45
N ALA A 26 -10.87 12.87 0.32
CA ALA A 26 -11.89 12.26 1.17
C ALA A 26 -11.92 10.74 1.01
N TYR A 27 -11.78 10.27 -0.22
CA TYR A 27 -11.74 8.84 -0.49
C TYR A 27 -10.48 8.22 0.11
N ARG A 28 -9.36 8.89 -0.05
CA ARG A 28 -8.09 8.45 0.53
C ARG A 28 -8.19 8.29 2.04
N GLU A 29 -8.78 9.26 2.70
CA GLU A 29 -8.92 9.23 4.15
C GLU A 29 -9.89 8.13 4.60
N SER A 30 -10.94 7.90 3.83
CA SER A 30 -11.88 6.81 4.13
C SER A 30 -11.20 5.46 4.02
N ILE A 31 -10.41 5.26 2.99
CA ILE A 31 -9.67 4.00 2.82
C ILE A 31 -8.70 3.82 3.99
N ALA A 32 -8.00 4.87 4.38
CA ALA A 32 -7.05 4.79 5.47
C ALA A 32 -7.73 4.34 6.76
N GLN A 33 -8.88 4.91 7.05
CA GLN A 33 -9.61 4.57 8.26
C GLN A 33 -10.06 3.12 8.26
N VAL A 34 -10.62 2.67 7.14
CA VAL A 34 -11.12 1.30 7.04
C VAL A 34 -9.97 0.29 7.12
N LEU A 35 -8.87 0.55 6.42
CA LEU A 35 -7.72 -0.35 6.47
C LEU A 35 -7.14 -0.42 7.87
N GLY A 36 -7.07 0.70 8.56
CA GLY A 36 -6.58 0.70 9.93
C GLY A 36 -7.43 -0.14 10.87
N GLN A 37 -8.74 -0.16 10.64
CA GLN A 37 -9.65 -0.96 11.45
C GLN A 37 -9.61 -2.44 11.11
N LEU A 38 -9.52 -2.76 9.82
CA LEU A 38 -9.60 -4.14 9.37
C LEU A 38 -8.25 -4.86 9.34
N ARG A 39 -7.16 -4.11 9.32
CA ARG A 39 -5.81 -4.66 9.32
C ARG A 39 -4.95 -3.93 10.34
N PRO A 40 -5.18 -4.18 11.64
CA PRO A 40 -4.47 -3.42 12.68
C PRO A 40 -2.97 -3.67 12.71
N ASN A 41 -2.51 -4.70 12.03
CA ASN A 41 -1.08 -5.01 11.99
C ASN A 41 -0.32 -4.30 10.88
N VAL A 42 -1.01 -3.46 10.09
CA VAL A 42 -0.32 -2.65 9.08
C VAL A 42 -0.33 -1.20 9.52
N GLU A 43 0.67 -0.46 9.08
CA GLU A 43 0.74 0.97 9.33
C GLU A 43 0.26 1.68 8.06
N VAL A 44 -0.75 2.54 8.20
CA VAL A 44 -1.34 3.24 7.07
C VAL A 44 -1.04 4.72 7.21
N ILE A 45 -0.43 5.31 6.18
CA ILE A 45 -0.10 6.73 6.14
C ILE A 45 -0.70 7.33 4.88
N THR A 46 -1.23 8.54 5.00
CA THR A 46 -1.71 9.27 3.83
C THR A 46 -0.70 10.35 3.46
N ALA A 47 -0.67 10.70 2.18
CA ALA A 47 0.20 11.76 1.67
C ALA A 47 -0.48 12.46 0.52
N GLU A 48 -0.07 13.69 0.25
CA GLU A 48 -0.54 14.39 -0.93
C GLU A 48 0.17 13.82 -2.15
N PRO A 49 -0.47 13.80 -3.32
CA PRO A 49 0.17 13.25 -4.52
C PRO A 49 1.52 13.88 -4.85
N GLU A 50 1.67 15.19 -4.58
CA GLU A 50 2.91 15.90 -4.83
C GLU A 50 4.06 15.43 -3.95
N GLU A 51 3.75 14.82 -2.82
CA GLU A 51 4.75 14.33 -1.88
C GLU A 51 5.11 12.88 -2.09
N LEU A 52 4.41 12.21 -2.99
CA LEU A 52 4.48 10.76 -3.11
C LEU A 52 5.89 10.25 -3.39
N GLU A 53 6.56 10.84 -4.36
CA GLU A 53 7.88 10.39 -4.75
C GLU A 53 8.87 10.49 -3.58
N GLU A 54 8.87 11.62 -2.90
CA GLU A 54 9.76 11.84 -1.78
C GLU A 54 9.47 10.87 -0.64
N ARG A 55 8.18 10.64 -0.37
CA ARG A 55 7.77 9.71 0.68
C ARG A 55 8.16 8.28 0.36
N VAL A 56 8.02 7.87 -0.89
CA VAL A 56 8.42 6.53 -1.32
C VAL A 56 9.91 6.33 -1.11
N LEU A 57 10.72 7.30 -1.50
CA LEU A 57 12.16 7.19 -1.34
C LEU A 57 12.58 7.17 0.12
N ARG A 58 11.92 7.94 0.95
CA ARG A 58 12.28 8.04 2.36
C ARG A 58 11.75 6.88 3.20
N LEU A 59 10.53 6.47 2.95
CA LEU A 59 9.85 5.51 3.81
C LEU A 59 9.92 4.07 3.31
N ALA A 60 10.21 3.87 2.03
CA ALA A 60 10.27 2.54 1.42
C ALA A 60 9.05 1.69 1.77
N PRO A 61 7.82 2.14 1.44
CA PRO A 61 6.62 1.39 1.81
C PRO A 61 6.53 0.07 1.05
N GLU A 62 5.85 -0.89 1.63
CA GLU A 62 5.55 -2.15 0.96
C GLU A 62 4.46 -1.98 -0.07
N MET A 63 3.56 -1.02 0.12
CA MET A 63 2.44 -0.82 -0.78
C MET A 63 2.12 0.66 -0.91
N VAL A 64 1.76 1.07 -2.12
CA VAL A 64 1.29 2.43 -2.39
C VAL A 64 0.00 2.36 -3.19
N VAL A 65 -0.97 3.17 -2.79
CA VAL A 65 -2.22 3.36 -3.54
C VAL A 65 -2.21 4.78 -4.07
N PHE A 66 -2.40 4.94 -5.37
CA PHE A 66 -2.33 6.26 -5.99
C PHE A 66 -3.29 6.35 -7.16
N SER A 67 -3.55 7.58 -7.61
CA SER A 67 -4.34 7.80 -8.83
C SER A 67 -3.42 8.12 -9.99
N GLU A 68 -2.35 8.85 -9.72
CA GLU A 68 -1.35 9.20 -10.71
C GLU A 68 -0.01 9.30 -10.02
N ALA A 69 1.03 8.74 -10.61
CA ALA A 69 2.33 8.74 -9.98
C ALA A 69 3.45 8.64 -11.01
N PRO A 70 4.63 9.16 -10.66
CA PRO A 70 5.83 8.95 -11.49
C PRO A 70 6.16 7.46 -11.62
N GLY A 71 6.82 7.11 -12.72
CA GLY A 71 7.25 5.74 -12.95
C GLY A 71 8.13 5.19 -11.84
N LEU A 72 8.86 6.06 -11.16
CA LEU A 72 9.70 5.69 -10.03
C LEU A 72 8.92 4.90 -8.97
N VAL A 73 7.68 5.31 -8.71
CA VAL A 73 6.86 4.64 -7.70
C VAL A 73 6.66 3.18 -8.07
N ARG A 74 6.29 2.92 -9.32
CA ARG A 74 6.08 1.54 -9.78
C ARG A 74 7.36 0.71 -9.74
N GLU A 75 8.50 1.35 -9.97
CA GLU A 75 9.77 0.67 -9.97
C GLU A 75 10.26 0.33 -8.57
N ARG A 76 10.00 1.21 -7.61
CA ARG A 76 10.54 1.08 -6.25
C ARG A 76 9.65 0.34 -5.28
N VAL A 77 8.34 0.34 -5.54
CA VAL A 77 7.37 -0.24 -4.60
C VAL A 77 6.94 -1.62 -5.08
N PRO A 78 7.09 -2.65 -4.24
CA PRO A 78 6.77 -4.01 -4.68
C PRO A 78 5.29 -4.27 -4.91
N VAL A 79 4.41 -3.55 -4.20
CA VAL A 79 2.96 -3.71 -4.34
C VAL A 79 2.34 -2.34 -4.51
N TRP A 80 1.57 -2.14 -5.56
CA TRP A 80 0.94 -0.84 -5.79
C TRP A 80 -0.41 -1.01 -6.45
N VAL A 81 -1.27 -0.02 -6.23
CA VAL A 81 -2.60 0.03 -6.84
C VAL A 81 -2.81 1.41 -7.44
N GLU A 82 -3.08 1.44 -8.72
CA GLU A 82 -3.45 2.68 -9.40
C GLU A 82 -4.97 2.68 -9.51
N LEU A 83 -5.60 3.55 -8.72
CA LEU A 83 -7.06 3.59 -8.62
C LEU A 83 -7.64 4.49 -9.68
N TYR A 84 -8.48 3.91 -10.55
CA TYR A 84 -9.26 4.64 -11.54
C TYR A 84 -8.46 5.67 -12.31
N PRO A 85 -7.35 5.26 -12.95
CA PRO A 85 -6.56 6.22 -13.72
C PRO A 85 -7.45 6.89 -14.78
N GLU A 86 -7.24 8.20 -14.95
CA GLU A 86 -8.00 9.01 -15.90
C GLU A 86 -9.49 8.99 -15.61
N TYR A 87 -9.86 8.81 -14.33
CA TYR A 87 -11.26 8.77 -13.89
C TYR A 87 -12.05 7.64 -14.56
N GLY A 88 -11.37 6.62 -15.03
CA GLY A 88 -12.03 5.46 -15.61
C GLY A 88 -12.58 4.55 -14.52
N ARG A 89 -13.10 3.39 -14.95
CA ARG A 89 -13.68 2.42 -14.04
C ARG A 89 -12.70 1.30 -13.68
N ARG A 90 -11.55 1.31 -14.32
CA ARG A 90 -10.54 0.29 -14.12
C ARG A 90 -9.46 0.75 -13.16
N SER A 91 -8.93 -0.20 -12.42
CA SER A 91 -7.77 0.03 -11.59
C SER A 91 -6.74 -1.02 -11.94
N VAL A 92 -5.47 -0.68 -11.74
CA VAL A 92 -4.37 -1.59 -12.06
C VAL A 92 -3.66 -1.94 -10.77
N VAL A 93 -3.42 -3.22 -10.55
CA VAL A 93 -2.72 -3.71 -9.38
C VAL A 93 -1.40 -4.33 -9.84
N GLY A 94 -0.32 -3.90 -9.21
CA GLY A 94 1.00 -4.47 -9.46
C GLY A 94 1.49 -5.19 -8.23
N VAL A 95 1.91 -6.45 -8.39
CA VAL A 95 2.53 -7.23 -7.33
C VAL A 95 3.78 -7.84 -7.91
N GLY A 96 4.94 -7.33 -7.48
CA GLY A 96 6.19 -7.71 -8.12
C GLY A 96 6.17 -7.29 -9.58
N GLU A 97 6.37 -8.22 -10.48
CA GLU A 97 6.34 -7.94 -11.90
C GLU A 97 4.99 -8.21 -12.54
N GLU A 98 4.07 -8.78 -11.77
CA GLU A 98 2.75 -9.10 -12.29
C GLU A 98 1.82 -7.89 -12.20
N ARG A 99 0.96 -7.76 -13.18
CA ARG A 99 -0.04 -6.69 -13.21
C ARG A 99 -1.41 -7.26 -13.54
N SER A 100 -2.41 -6.71 -12.87
CA SER A 100 -3.80 -7.13 -13.07
C SER A 100 -4.66 -5.89 -13.20
N THR A 101 -5.65 -5.95 -14.07
CA THR A 101 -6.63 -4.88 -14.21
C THR A 101 -7.94 -5.33 -13.60
N ILE A 102 -8.51 -4.49 -12.74
CA ILE A 102 -9.76 -4.80 -12.06
C ILE A 102 -10.77 -3.72 -12.37
N GLU A 103 -11.91 -4.09 -12.89
CA GLU A 103 -13.00 -3.14 -13.11
C GLU A 103 -13.78 -3.00 -11.81
N GLU A 104 -14.09 -1.76 -11.46
CA GLU A 104 -14.86 -1.46 -10.25
C GLU A 104 -14.27 -2.13 -9.00
N ILE A 105 -13.02 -1.82 -8.74
CA ILE A 105 -12.31 -2.40 -7.60
C ILE A 105 -13.06 -2.14 -6.30
N GLN A 106 -13.12 -3.16 -5.47
CA GLN A 106 -13.83 -3.10 -4.20
C GLN A 106 -12.88 -3.22 -3.03
N LEU A 107 -13.38 -2.93 -1.84
CA LEU A 107 -12.58 -3.03 -0.63
C LEU A 107 -11.96 -4.41 -0.46
N SER A 108 -12.70 -5.47 -0.80
CA SER A 108 -12.19 -6.83 -0.68
C SER A 108 -10.95 -7.04 -1.53
N HIS A 109 -10.88 -6.40 -2.69
CA HIS A 109 -9.69 -6.46 -3.54
C HIS A 109 -8.52 -5.76 -2.87
N LEU A 110 -8.77 -4.57 -2.32
CA LEU A 110 -7.72 -3.83 -1.62
C LEU A 110 -7.19 -4.60 -0.42
N LEU A 111 -8.06 -5.23 0.33
CA LEU A 111 -7.64 -6.02 1.48
C LEU A 111 -6.76 -7.20 1.07
N CYS A 112 -7.10 -7.83 -0.05
CA CYS A 112 -6.28 -8.91 -0.57
C CYS A 112 -4.87 -8.43 -0.94
N VAL A 113 -4.80 -7.26 -1.57
CA VAL A 113 -3.51 -6.65 -1.94
C VAL A 113 -2.72 -6.28 -0.70
N VAL A 114 -3.38 -5.72 0.31
CA VAL A 114 -2.73 -5.40 1.58
C VAL A 114 -2.14 -6.64 2.22
N ASP A 115 -2.84 -7.77 2.14
CA ASP A 115 -2.34 -9.02 2.70
C ASP A 115 -1.06 -9.48 1.98
N HIS A 116 -0.96 -9.24 0.68
CA HIS A 116 0.30 -9.50 -0.04
C HIS A 116 1.42 -8.62 0.49
N ALA A 117 1.14 -7.34 0.68
CA ALA A 117 2.14 -6.41 1.18
C ALA A 117 2.58 -6.80 2.59
N GLU A 118 1.65 -7.24 3.40
CA GLU A 118 1.94 -7.65 4.77
C GLU A 118 2.91 -8.83 4.79
N ARG A 119 2.74 -9.78 3.88
CA ARG A 119 3.65 -10.92 3.80
C ARG A 119 5.07 -10.51 3.42
N LEU A 120 5.22 -9.44 2.65
CA LEU A 120 6.54 -8.97 2.27
C LEU A 120 7.30 -8.34 3.43
N ALA A 121 6.60 -7.85 4.43
CA ALA A 121 7.22 -7.21 5.59
C ALA A 121 7.69 -8.21 6.64
N GLN A 122 7.32 -9.46 6.49
CA GLN A 122 7.67 -10.51 7.46
C GLN A 122 9.00 -11.18 7.15
#